data_11b4f7e940c9c611ad5062bfceb7ae2d
#
_entry.id   11b4f7e940c9c611ad5062bfceb7ae2d
#
_cell.length_a   1.000
_cell.length_b   1.000
_cell.length_c   1.000
_cell.angle_alpha   90.00
_cell.angle_beta   90.00
_cell.angle_gamma   90.00
#
_symmetry.space_group_name_H-M   'P 1'
#
loop_
_entity.id
_entity.type
_entity.pdbx_description
1 polymer ?
#
loop_
_entity_poly.entity_id
_entity_poly.type
_entity_poly.pdbx_seq_one_letter_code
_entity_poly.pdbx_strand_id
1 'polypeptide(L)'
;AIFAARQAIDVMRERAAKMWDIPVEHVIWEDGKAKAKLKKYKKLKPLSLAAIAAAAGTTGGPIAGHNESVPDNAGVSFASHICDVEVDPETGATKILRYAVVQDAGKAIHPTYVEGQMQGGAAQGIGWALNEEYIYGEDGRLQHPGFLDYRIPVCSDLPFIDTAILALPN
;
A
#
# COMPACT_ATOMS: atom_id res chain seq x y z
N ALA A 1 6.89 9.34 -1.58
CA ALA A 1 7.43 9.45 -0.22
C ALA A 1 8.88 9.98 -0.20
N ILE A 2 9.85 9.34 -0.89
CA ILE A 2 11.30 9.70 -0.84
C ILE A 2 11.54 11.16 -1.24
N PHE A 3 10.95 11.63 -2.32
CA PHE A 3 11.15 13.02 -2.79
C PHE A 3 10.53 14.03 -1.83
N ALA A 4 9.34 13.76 -1.29
CA ALA A 4 8.72 14.61 -0.28
C ALA A 4 9.58 14.67 1.01
N ALA A 5 10.16 13.54 1.43
CA ALA A 5 11.08 13.52 2.56
C ALA A 5 12.36 14.34 2.31
N ARG A 6 12.93 14.26 1.11
CA ARG A 6 14.08 15.09 0.71
C ARG A 6 13.74 16.58 0.74
N GLN A 7 12.58 16.96 0.21
CA GLN A 7 12.12 18.34 0.26
C GLN A 7 11.93 18.83 1.70
N ALA A 8 11.35 18.01 2.59
CA ALA A 8 11.25 18.34 4.01
C ALA A 8 12.63 18.55 4.66
N ILE A 9 13.64 17.74 4.28
CA ILE A 9 15.02 17.92 4.72
C ILE A 9 15.58 19.26 4.23
N ASP A 10 15.35 19.63 2.99
CA ASP A 10 15.82 20.92 2.45
C ASP A 10 15.18 22.10 3.18
N VAL A 11 13.87 22.03 3.45
CA VAL A 11 13.20 23.03 4.30
C VAL A 11 13.83 23.09 5.69
N MET A 12 14.15 21.96 6.32
CA MET A 12 14.82 21.95 7.64
C MET A 12 16.22 22.58 7.58
N ARG A 13 16.98 22.34 6.50
CA ARG A 13 18.28 22.99 6.28
C ARG A 13 18.14 24.51 6.16
N GLU A 14 17.16 24.98 5.42
CA GLU A 14 16.85 26.41 5.30
C GLU A 14 16.48 27.05 6.64
N ARG A 15 15.68 26.35 7.48
CA ARG A 15 15.34 26.82 8.82
C ARG A 15 16.56 26.89 9.71
N ALA A 16 17.39 25.86 9.70
CA ALA A 16 18.64 25.85 10.47
C ALA A 16 19.61 26.96 10.01
N ALA A 17 19.68 27.22 8.70
CA ALA A 17 20.47 28.32 8.15
C ALA A 17 20.01 29.69 8.67
N LYS A 18 18.68 29.91 8.73
CA LYS A 18 18.09 31.13 9.31
C LYS A 18 18.37 31.25 10.81
N MET A 19 18.27 30.15 11.57
CA MET A 19 18.56 30.15 13.02
C MET A 19 20.02 30.46 13.32
N TRP A 20 20.91 30.10 12.45
CA TRP A 20 22.37 30.34 12.59
C TRP A 20 22.86 31.60 11.89
N ASP A 21 22.02 32.24 11.10
CA ASP A 21 22.38 33.38 10.24
C ASP A 21 23.58 33.04 9.31
N ILE A 22 23.46 31.91 8.59
CA ILE A 22 24.47 31.43 7.63
C ILE A 22 23.79 31.02 6.32
N PRO A 23 24.51 31.02 5.19
CA PRO A 23 24.02 30.49 3.94
C PRO A 23 23.63 29.01 4.00
N VAL A 24 22.52 28.64 3.35
CA VAL A 24 21.97 27.25 3.39
C VAL A 24 22.91 26.22 2.77
N GLU A 25 23.74 26.61 1.82
CA GLU A 25 24.75 25.74 1.20
C GLU A 25 25.84 25.27 2.19
N HIS A 26 25.96 25.95 3.32
CA HIS A 26 26.85 25.58 4.41
C HIS A 26 26.18 24.68 5.46
N VAL A 27 24.89 24.33 5.28
CA VAL A 27 24.14 23.45 6.17
C VAL A 27 23.98 22.07 5.51
N ILE A 28 24.35 21.02 6.26
CA ILE A 28 24.10 19.64 5.89
C ILE A 28 23.11 19.00 6.86
N TRP A 29 22.39 17.98 6.40
CA TRP A 29 21.52 17.15 7.22
C TRP A 29 22.14 15.77 7.36
N GLU A 30 22.50 15.39 8.58
CA GLU A 30 23.17 14.14 8.85
C GLU A 30 22.79 13.63 10.25
N ASP A 31 22.55 12.33 10.39
CA ASP A 31 22.15 11.68 11.65
C ASP A 31 20.92 12.34 12.32
N GLY A 32 19.94 12.78 11.53
CA GLY A 32 18.71 13.42 12.04
C GLY A 32 18.94 14.83 12.60
N LYS A 33 20.04 15.50 12.24
CA LYS A 33 20.41 16.84 12.72
C LYS A 33 20.92 17.71 11.60
N ALA A 34 20.66 19.02 11.70
CA ALA A 34 21.37 20.00 10.90
C ALA A 34 22.75 20.25 11.48
N LYS A 35 23.79 20.24 10.65
CA LYS A 35 25.18 20.49 11.02
C LYS A 35 25.78 21.53 10.07
N ALA A 36 26.67 22.38 10.57
CA ALA A 36 27.41 23.32 9.73
C ALA A 36 28.60 22.63 9.06
N LYS A 37 28.71 22.76 7.73
CA LYS A 37 29.74 22.08 6.92
C LYS A 37 31.15 22.65 7.08
N LEU A 38 31.24 23.97 7.25
CA LEU A 38 32.56 24.65 7.22
C LEU A 38 33.21 24.78 8.60
N LYS A 39 34.53 24.64 8.64
CA LYS A 39 35.35 24.79 9.87
C LYS A 39 35.12 26.12 10.58
N LYS A 40 34.85 27.22 9.85
CA LYS A 40 34.61 28.53 10.44
C LYS A 40 33.36 28.58 11.33
N TYR A 41 32.43 27.64 11.17
CA TYR A 41 31.19 27.53 11.95
C TYR A 41 31.25 26.44 13.03
N LYS A 42 32.40 25.90 13.36
CA LYS A 42 32.56 24.83 14.38
C LYS A 42 31.95 25.13 15.75
N LYS A 43 31.71 26.41 16.07
CA LYS A 43 31.09 26.81 17.33
C LYS A 43 29.55 26.64 17.33
N LEU A 44 28.93 26.48 16.16
CA LEU A 44 27.50 26.24 16.04
C LEU A 44 27.18 24.81 16.46
N LYS A 45 26.32 24.68 17.47
CA LYS A 45 25.86 23.37 17.93
C LYS A 45 24.87 22.77 16.90
N PRO A 46 24.98 21.46 16.60
CA PRO A 46 23.98 20.81 15.73
C PRO A 46 22.56 20.98 16.24
N LEU A 47 21.61 21.27 15.35
CA LEU A 47 20.19 21.42 15.67
C LEU A 47 19.46 20.12 15.39
N SER A 48 18.77 19.63 16.40
CA SER A 48 17.87 18.49 16.25
C SER A 48 16.58 18.86 15.50
N LEU A 49 15.88 17.86 14.97
CA LEU A 49 14.54 18.04 14.41
C LEU A 49 13.61 18.81 15.38
N ALA A 50 13.59 18.40 16.66
CA ALA A 50 12.76 19.05 17.67
C ALA A 50 13.11 20.52 17.88
N ALA A 51 14.40 20.88 17.88
CA ALA A 51 14.84 22.26 18.02
C ALA A 51 14.42 23.13 16.82
N ILE A 52 14.52 22.60 15.60
CA ILE A 52 14.11 23.29 14.37
C ILE A 52 12.58 23.43 14.34
N ALA A 53 11.84 22.38 14.71
CA ALA A 53 10.38 22.41 14.77
C ALA A 53 9.87 23.41 15.82
N ALA A 54 10.51 23.51 16.98
CA ALA A 54 10.16 24.51 18.01
C ALA A 54 10.33 25.94 17.51
N ALA A 55 11.30 26.19 16.63
CA ALA A 55 11.54 27.51 16.02
C ALA A 55 10.72 27.76 14.75
N ALA A 56 9.85 26.83 14.32
CA ALA A 56 9.13 26.92 13.05
C ALA A 56 8.30 28.21 12.92
N GLY A 57 7.63 28.64 13.98
CA GLY A 57 6.82 29.86 13.99
C GLY A 57 7.59 31.15 13.63
N THR A 58 8.88 31.22 13.98
CA THR A 58 9.73 32.39 13.73
C THR A 58 10.61 32.24 12.48
N THR A 59 10.76 31.02 11.97
CA THR A 59 11.64 30.74 10.84
C THR A 59 10.92 30.54 9.50
N GLY A 60 9.57 30.50 9.51
CA GLY A 60 8.75 30.48 8.29
C GLY A 60 7.62 29.42 8.29
N GLY A 61 7.10 29.05 9.46
CA GLY A 61 5.92 28.22 9.60
C GLY A 61 6.19 26.70 9.53
N PRO A 62 5.16 25.89 9.35
CA PRO A 62 5.24 24.43 9.37
C PRO A 62 6.29 23.88 8.41
N ILE A 63 6.93 22.78 8.82
CA ILE A 63 7.89 22.06 8.00
C ILE A 63 7.15 20.91 7.31
N ALA A 64 7.05 20.98 6.00
CA ALA A 64 6.42 19.96 5.17
C ALA A 64 7.20 19.76 3.89
N GLY A 65 7.15 18.56 3.36
CA GLY A 65 7.61 18.24 2.01
C GLY A 65 6.43 17.70 1.20
N HIS A 66 6.27 18.19 0.00
CA HIS A 66 5.26 17.75 -0.95
C HIS A 66 5.94 17.22 -2.21
N ASN A 67 5.44 16.13 -2.75
CA ASN A 67 5.85 15.65 -4.05
C ASN A 67 4.70 14.93 -4.73
N GLU A 68 4.43 15.32 -5.93
CA GLU A 68 3.51 14.65 -6.83
C GLU A 68 4.32 13.90 -7.89
N SER A 69 4.00 12.65 -8.12
CA SER A 69 4.65 11.80 -9.11
C SER A 69 3.59 11.17 -9.99
N VAL A 70 3.63 11.47 -11.25
CA VAL A 70 2.80 10.82 -12.27
C VAL A 70 3.71 9.82 -12.98
N PRO A 71 3.44 8.51 -12.88
CA PRO A 71 4.22 7.52 -13.61
C PRO A 71 3.96 7.65 -15.12
N ASP A 72 4.99 7.48 -15.93
CA ASP A 72 4.90 7.57 -17.39
C ASP A 72 4.06 6.44 -17.99
N ASN A 73 4.01 5.28 -17.32
CA ASN A 73 3.14 4.16 -17.66
C ASN A 73 2.77 3.37 -16.40
N ALA A 74 1.70 2.58 -16.51
CA ALA A 74 1.33 1.57 -15.52
C ALA A 74 1.89 0.22 -15.99
N GLY A 75 2.59 -0.47 -15.11
CA GLY A 75 3.03 -1.84 -15.36
C GLY A 75 1.82 -2.74 -15.63
N VAL A 76 2.00 -3.73 -16.48
CA VAL A 76 0.98 -4.75 -16.74
C VAL A 76 1.18 -5.89 -15.75
N SER A 77 0.09 -6.35 -15.15
CA SER A 77 0.10 -7.47 -14.21
C SER A 77 -0.66 -8.65 -14.82
N PHE A 78 -0.11 -9.86 -14.66
CA PHE A 78 -0.70 -11.09 -15.15
C PHE A 78 -0.94 -12.07 -14.02
N ALA A 79 -2.03 -12.83 -14.12
CA ALA A 79 -2.33 -13.91 -13.20
C ALA A 79 -2.81 -15.15 -13.93
N SER A 80 -2.57 -16.30 -13.32
CA SER A 80 -3.16 -17.58 -13.71
C SER A 80 -3.81 -18.21 -12.51
N HIS A 81 -5.03 -18.71 -12.70
CA HIS A 81 -5.78 -19.45 -11.70
C HIS A 81 -6.00 -20.87 -12.17
N ILE A 82 -5.78 -21.84 -11.31
CA ILE A 82 -6.01 -23.28 -11.57
C ILE A 82 -6.98 -23.76 -10.51
N CYS A 83 -8.07 -24.38 -10.97
CA CYS A 83 -9.12 -24.89 -10.09
C CYS A 83 -9.46 -26.33 -10.48
N ASP A 84 -9.30 -27.26 -9.56
CA ASP A 84 -9.76 -28.64 -9.70
C ASP A 84 -11.14 -28.76 -9.04
N VAL A 85 -12.13 -29.23 -9.79
CA VAL A 85 -13.51 -29.35 -9.32
C VAL A 85 -14.05 -30.77 -9.50
N GLU A 86 -14.95 -31.17 -8.61
CA GLU A 86 -15.77 -32.35 -8.71
C GLU A 86 -17.21 -31.90 -8.88
N VAL A 87 -17.89 -32.43 -9.90
CA VAL A 87 -19.29 -32.10 -10.19
C VAL A 87 -20.13 -33.38 -10.12
N ASP A 88 -21.19 -33.32 -9.30
CA ASP A 88 -22.20 -34.38 -9.28
C ASP A 88 -23.11 -34.25 -10.53
N PRO A 89 -23.10 -35.25 -11.44
CA PRO A 89 -23.85 -35.16 -12.68
C PRO A 89 -25.39 -35.21 -12.48
N GLU A 90 -25.86 -35.71 -11.36
CA GLU A 90 -27.30 -35.84 -11.07
C GLU A 90 -27.87 -34.54 -10.49
N THR A 91 -27.12 -33.86 -9.64
CA THR A 91 -27.58 -32.67 -8.92
C THR A 91 -26.97 -31.37 -9.45
N GLY A 92 -25.87 -31.45 -10.17
CA GLY A 92 -25.06 -30.28 -10.58
C GLY A 92 -24.23 -29.67 -9.44
N ALA A 93 -24.25 -30.26 -8.25
CA ALA A 93 -23.48 -29.76 -7.11
C ALA A 93 -21.97 -29.77 -7.43
N THR A 94 -21.34 -28.62 -7.23
CA THR A 94 -19.91 -28.43 -7.54
C THR A 94 -19.12 -28.27 -6.25
N LYS A 95 -18.05 -29.05 -6.13
CA LYS A 95 -17.08 -28.99 -5.03
C LYS A 95 -15.71 -28.63 -5.56
N ILE A 96 -15.11 -27.61 -5.00
CA ILE A 96 -13.73 -27.25 -5.31
C ILE A 96 -12.80 -28.15 -4.50
N LEU A 97 -11.95 -28.92 -5.18
CA LEU A 97 -10.99 -29.83 -4.58
C LEU A 97 -9.67 -29.15 -4.29
N ARG A 98 -9.21 -28.28 -5.20
CA ARG A 98 -7.96 -27.53 -5.09
C ARG A 98 -8.05 -26.22 -5.86
N TYR A 99 -7.41 -25.17 -5.32
CA TYR A 99 -7.31 -23.88 -5.98
C TYR A 99 -5.90 -23.32 -5.83
N ALA A 100 -5.32 -22.86 -6.92
CA ALA A 100 -4.01 -22.22 -6.96
C ALA A 100 -4.04 -20.92 -7.76
N VAL A 101 -3.34 -19.90 -7.26
CA VAL A 101 -3.18 -18.59 -7.90
C VAL A 101 -1.70 -18.29 -8.08
N VAL A 102 -1.31 -17.97 -9.30
CA VAL A 102 0.03 -17.45 -9.61
C VAL A 102 -0.13 -16.02 -10.13
N GLN A 103 0.48 -15.07 -9.47
CA GLN A 103 0.32 -13.65 -9.78
C GLN A 103 1.68 -12.97 -10.00
N ASP A 104 1.82 -12.28 -11.12
CA ASP A 104 2.86 -11.26 -11.26
C ASP A 104 2.42 -9.98 -10.53
N ALA A 105 3.06 -9.72 -9.42
CA ALA A 105 2.79 -8.55 -8.57
C ALA A 105 3.92 -7.51 -8.67
N GLY A 106 4.82 -7.63 -9.64
CA GLY A 106 6.04 -6.84 -9.69
C GLY A 106 6.85 -7.00 -8.40
N LYS A 107 7.35 -5.92 -7.81
CA LYS A 107 8.06 -5.99 -6.53
C LYS A 107 7.08 -6.00 -5.36
N ALA A 108 6.84 -7.17 -4.80
CA ALA A 108 6.02 -7.33 -3.59
C ALA A 108 6.71 -6.67 -2.38
N ILE A 109 6.22 -5.50 -1.95
CA ILE A 109 6.76 -4.78 -0.77
C ILE A 109 6.48 -5.57 0.51
N HIS A 110 5.32 -6.23 0.57
CA HIS A 110 4.90 -7.05 1.70
C HIS A 110 4.26 -8.35 1.17
N PRO A 111 5.05 -9.41 0.94
CA PRO A 111 4.58 -10.65 0.31
C PRO A 111 3.34 -11.25 0.97
N THR A 112 3.31 -11.34 2.29
CA THR A 112 2.17 -11.93 3.03
C THR A 112 0.85 -11.16 2.79
N TYR A 113 0.90 -9.82 2.65
CA TYR A 113 -0.30 -9.07 2.26
C TYR A 113 -0.71 -9.31 0.81
N VAL A 114 0.25 -9.48 -0.09
CA VAL A 114 -0.05 -9.83 -1.49
C VAL A 114 -0.72 -11.20 -1.56
N GLU A 115 -0.21 -12.21 -0.85
CA GLU A 115 -0.83 -13.53 -0.73
C GLU A 115 -2.26 -13.45 -0.20
N GLY A 116 -2.47 -12.70 0.89
CA GLY A 116 -3.81 -12.49 1.45
C GLY A 116 -4.78 -11.80 0.46
N GLN A 117 -4.30 -10.84 -0.34
CA GLN A 117 -5.11 -10.21 -1.39
C GLN A 117 -5.45 -11.18 -2.51
N MET A 118 -4.52 -12.04 -2.91
CA MET A 118 -4.76 -13.08 -3.92
C MET A 118 -5.79 -14.09 -3.43
N GLN A 119 -5.67 -14.58 -2.20
CA GLN A 119 -6.62 -15.50 -1.57
C GLN A 119 -8.01 -14.86 -1.44
N GLY A 120 -8.07 -13.62 -0.94
CA GLY A 120 -9.33 -12.89 -0.80
C GLY A 120 -10.03 -12.64 -2.13
N GLY A 121 -9.28 -12.26 -3.17
CA GLY A 121 -9.83 -12.09 -4.53
C GLY A 121 -10.35 -13.40 -5.12
N ALA A 122 -9.62 -14.50 -4.94
CA ALA A 122 -10.07 -15.82 -5.39
C ALA A 122 -11.33 -16.28 -4.63
N ALA A 123 -11.38 -16.08 -3.31
CA ALA A 123 -12.55 -16.41 -2.50
C ALA A 123 -13.79 -15.64 -2.95
N GLN A 124 -13.65 -14.35 -3.25
CA GLN A 124 -14.74 -13.54 -3.80
C GLN A 124 -15.20 -14.06 -5.18
N GLY A 125 -14.26 -14.39 -6.06
CA GLY A 125 -14.59 -14.94 -7.38
C GLY A 125 -15.33 -16.28 -7.30
N ILE A 126 -14.93 -17.15 -6.36
CA ILE A 126 -15.62 -18.42 -6.09
C ILE A 126 -17.05 -18.16 -5.57
N GLY A 127 -17.20 -17.19 -4.66
CA GLY A 127 -18.51 -16.79 -4.16
C GLY A 127 -19.44 -16.36 -5.29
N TRP A 128 -18.97 -15.52 -6.17
CA TRP A 128 -19.76 -15.08 -7.33
C TRP A 128 -20.10 -16.22 -8.29
N ALA A 129 -19.24 -17.21 -8.41
CA ALA A 129 -19.48 -18.33 -9.32
C ALA A 129 -20.47 -19.36 -8.77
N LEU A 130 -20.51 -19.56 -7.44
CA LEU A 130 -21.20 -20.70 -6.86
C LEU A 130 -22.32 -20.35 -5.87
N ASN A 131 -22.24 -19.20 -5.19
CA ASN A 131 -23.09 -18.92 -4.04
C ASN A 131 -23.86 -17.59 -4.12
N GLU A 132 -23.22 -16.55 -4.65
CA GLU A 132 -23.72 -15.18 -4.56
C GLU A 132 -24.62 -14.84 -5.74
N GLU A 133 -25.84 -14.40 -5.47
CA GLU A 133 -26.82 -14.00 -6.46
C GLU A 133 -27.64 -12.83 -5.93
N TYR A 134 -27.98 -11.87 -6.79
CA TYR A 134 -28.95 -10.84 -6.48
C TYR A 134 -30.31 -11.23 -7.02
N ILE A 135 -31.25 -11.55 -6.12
CA ILE A 135 -32.61 -11.92 -6.46
C ILE A 135 -33.53 -10.72 -6.20
N TYR A 136 -34.13 -10.20 -7.25
CA TYR A 136 -35.09 -9.09 -7.16
C TYR A 136 -36.52 -9.62 -7.32
N GLY A 137 -37.45 -9.11 -6.48
CA GLY A 137 -38.86 -9.34 -6.64
C GLY A 137 -39.42 -8.56 -7.83
N GLU A 138 -40.68 -8.86 -8.18
CA GLU A 138 -41.41 -8.12 -9.24
C GLU A 138 -41.57 -6.62 -8.94
N ASP A 139 -41.53 -6.25 -7.67
CA ASP A 139 -41.54 -4.88 -7.17
C ASP A 139 -40.17 -4.17 -7.21
N GLY A 140 -39.11 -4.83 -7.72
CA GLY A 140 -37.74 -4.33 -7.81
C GLY A 140 -36.97 -4.32 -6.49
N ARG A 141 -37.54 -4.91 -5.42
CA ARG A 141 -36.84 -5.02 -4.15
C ARG A 141 -35.93 -6.23 -4.12
N LEU A 142 -34.72 -6.06 -3.56
CA LEU A 142 -33.80 -7.16 -3.28
C LEU A 142 -34.39 -8.06 -2.19
N GLN A 143 -34.53 -9.36 -2.48
CA GLN A 143 -35.20 -10.32 -1.56
C GLN A 143 -34.31 -10.76 -0.39
N HIS A 144 -32.97 -10.63 -0.51
CA HIS A 144 -32.00 -11.07 0.49
C HIS A 144 -30.92 -10.00 0.72
N PRO A 145 -31.32 -8.86 1.34
CA PRO A 145 -30.42 -7.69 1.48
C PRO A 145 -29.46 -7.79 2.67
N GLY A 146 -29.52 -8.83 3.48
CA GLY A 146 -28.79 -8.96 4.74
C GLY A 146 -27.76 -10.08 4.76
N PHE A 147 -26.88 -10.06 5.76
CA PHE A 147 -25.85 -11.09 5.96
C PHE A 147 -26.38 -12.49 6.29
N LEU A 148 -27.67 -12.61 6.64
CA LEU A 148 -28.31 -13.91 6.87
C LEU A 148 -28.69 -14.60 5.55
N ASP A 149 -29.00 -13.81 4.54
CA ASP A 149 -29.63 -14.30 3.30
C ASP A 149 -28.68 -14.23 2.12
N TYR A 150 -27.82 -13.20 2.04
CA TYR A 150 -26.81 -13.07 1.00
C TYR A 150 -25.61 -13.96 1.33
N ARG A 151 -25.42 -15.01 0.53
CA ARG A 151 -24.50 -16.09 0.86
C ARG A 151 -23.09 -15.86 0.34
N ILE A 152 -22.28 -15.20 1.17
CA ILE A 152 -20.83 -15.12 0.97
C ILE A 152 -20.19 -16.45 1.38
N PRO A 153 -19.17 -16.98 0.68
CA PRO A 153 -18.46 -18.17 1.09
C PRO A 153 -17.86 -18.04 2.50
N VAL A 154 -18.04 -19.05 3.32
CA VAL A 154 -17.37 -19.16 4.63
C VAL A 154 -16.15 -20.08 4.54
N CYS A 155 -15.32 -20.11 5.56
CA CYS A 155 -14.07 -20.88 5.56
C CYS A 155 -14.26 -22.39 5.24
N SER A 156 -15.42 -22.96 5.56
CA SER A 156 -15.75 -24.37 5.27
C SER A 156 -16.13 -24.62 3.81
N ASP A 157 -16.48 -23.59 3.05
CA ASP A 157 -16.90 -23.69 1.66
C ASP A 157 -15.73 -23.68 0.68
N LEU A 158 -14.55 -23.30 1.16
CA LEU A 158 -13.34 -23.13 0.35
C LEU A 158 -12.24 -24.11 0.72
N PRO A 159 -11.49 -24.65 -0.25
CA PRO A 159 -10.24 -25.32 0.03
C PRO A 159 -9.18 -24.29 0.46
N PHE A 160 -8.02 -24.76 0.92
CA PHE A 160 -6.85 -23.89 1.00
C PHE A 160 -6.49 -23.38 -0.39
N ILE A 161 -6.28 -22.07 -0.52
CA ILE A 161 -5.91 -21.43 -1.78
C ILE A 161 -4.38 -21.25 -1.80
N ASP A 162 -3.71 -22.07 -2.61
CA ASP A 162 -2.27 -21.98 -2.82
C ASP A 162 -1.93 -20.70 -3.62
N THR A 163 -0.91 -19.98 -3.18
CA THR A 163 -0.48 -18.75 -3.84
C THR A 163 0.99 -18.78 -4.20
N ALA A 164 1.32 -18.26 -5.39
CA ALA A 164 2.69 -18.05 -5.84
C ALA A 164 2.83 -16.62 -6.42
N ILE A 165 3.76 -15.86 -5.86
CA ILE A 165 4.06 -14.51 -6.31
C ILE A 165 5.25 -14.57 -7.28
N LEU A 166 5.06 -14.05 -8.49
CA LEU A 166 6.13 -13.76 -9.42
C LEU A 166 6.60 -12.33 -9.20
N ALA A 167 7.85 -12.14 -8.84
CA ALA A 167 8.45 -10.83 -8.61
C ALA A 167 9.23 -10.40 -9.86
N LEU A 168 8.54 -10.12 -10.94
CA LEU A 168 9.14 -9.59 -12.17
C LEU A 168 9.13 -8.05 -12.08
N PRO A 169 10.29 -7.39 -12.03
CA PRO A 169 10.34 -5.93 -12.04
C PRO A 169 9.87 -5.40 -13.40
N ASN A 170 8.88 -4.54 -13.38
CA ASN A 170 8.40 -3.76 -14.53
C ASN A 170 9.14 -2.43 -14.59
#